data_1caafd788c44a5c1e7557640f4b75ea0
#
_entry.id   1caafd788c44a5c1e7557640f4b75ea0
#
_cell.length_a   1.000
_cell.length_b   1.000
_cell.length_c   1.000
_cell.angle_alpha   90.00
_cell.angle_beta   90.00
_cell.angle_gamma   90.00
#
_symmetry.space_group_name_H-M   'P 1'
#
loop_
_entity.id
_entity.type
_entity.pdbx_description
1 polymer ?
#
loop_
_entity_poly.entity_id
_entity_poly.type
_entity_poly.pdbx_seq_one_letter_code
_entity_poly.pdbx_strand_id
1 'polypeptide(L)'
;VILAKPIRERALMEVFPHDLHRRVIIRSVVIEAIIGHMSSRKIHSTEAGIILIADGCDMTKGRARIPLSINTTPRVGDIHKYSANAINRIRIQHGQRKPIKISVEMSADVGFFQIEEVLFTKIDSSPAKQYVELYAGVDGEEAKCYL
;
A
#
# COMPACT_ATOMS: atom_id res chain seq x y z
N VAL A 1 0.41 4.58 -21.42
CA VAL A 1 -0.56 4.60 -22.54
C VAL A 1 -1.19 3.23 -22.76
N ILE A 2 -0.46 2.12 -22.58
CA ILE A 2 -0.99 0.75 -22.76
C ILE A 2 -2.01 0.38 -21.67
N LEU A 3 -1.86 0.88 -20.44
CA LEU A 3 -2.72 0.59 -19.30
C LEU A 3 -4.09 1.29 -19.34
N ALA A 4 -4.25 2.36 -20.11
CA ALA A 4 -5.52 3.04 -20.27
C ALA A 4 -6.53 2.30 -21.17
N LYS A 5 -6.06 1.33 -21.96
CA LYS A 5 -6.92 0.51 -22.83
C LYS A 5 -7.87 -0.45 -22.11
N PRO A 6 -7.53 -1.05 -20.92
CA PRO A 6 -8.46 -1.95 -20.21
C PRO A 6 -9.67 -1.25 -19.62
N ILE A 7 -9.53 0.06 -19.26
CA ILE A 7 -10.66 0.86 -18.78
C ILE A 7 -11.42 1.37 -20.02
N ARG A 8 -11.93 0.40 -20.76
CA ARG A 8 -12.56 0.69 -22.03
C ARG A 8 -13.82 1.51 -21.79
N GLU A 9 -13.98 2.55 -22.59
CA GLU A 9 -15.22 3.31 -22.74
C GLU A 9 -16.43 2.39 -22.75
N ARG A 10 -16.32 1.25 -23.44
CA ARG A 10 -17.37 0.24 -23.56
C ARG A 10 -17.88 -0.28 -22.21
N ALA A 11 -16.98 -0.67 -21.29
CA ALA A 11 -17.39 -1.16 -19.98
C ALA A 11 -18.09 -0.08 -19.13
N LEU A 12 -17.59 1.16 -19.19
CA LEU A 12 -18.23 2.29 -18.53
C LEU A 12 -19.54 2.70 -19.20
N MET A 13 -19.66 2.54 -20.52
CA MET A 13 -20.91 2.77 -21.23
C MET A 13 -21.99 1.74 -20.90
N GLU A 14 -21.63 0.50 -20.64
CA GLU A 14 -22.57 -0.55 -20.20
C GLU A 14 -23.18 -0.22 -18.83
N VAL A 15 -22.37 0.34 -17.90
CA VAL A 15 -22.83 0.69 -16.54
C VAL A 15 -23.46 2.08 -16.45
N PHE A 16 -22.95 3.05 -17.21
CA PHE A 16 -23.39 4.45 -17.20
C PHE A 16 -23.63 4.96 -18.62
N PRO A 17 -24.63 4.43 -19.36
CA PRO A 17 -24.82 4.70 -20.79
C PRO A 17 -25.09 6.18 -21.11
N HIS A 18 -25.78 6.89 -20.24
CA HIS A 18 -26.19 8.29 -20.45
C HIS A 18 -25.42 9.30 -19.60
N ASP A 19 -24.39 8.88 -18.83
CA ASP A 19 -23.63 9.76 -17.94
C ASP A 19 -22.15 9.83 -18.35
N LEU A 20 -21.87 10.64 -19.36
CA LEU A 20 -20.51 10.89 -19.83
C LEU A 20 -19.62 11.48 -18.74
N HIS A 21 -20.15 12.39 -17.91
CA HIS A 21 -19.39 13.04 -16.83
C HIS A 21 -18.88 12.02 -15.83
N ARG A 22 -19.74 11.14 -15.34
CA ARG A 22 -19.37 10.07 -14.40
C ARG A 22 -18.35 9.10 -15.01
N ARG A 23 -18.49 8.74 -16.29
CA ARG A 23 -17.51 7.91 -16.99
C ARG A 23 -16.14 8.54 -17.03
N VAL A 24 -16.05 9.84 -17.32
CA VAL A 24 -14.78 10.58 -17.35
C VAL A 24 -14.13 10.62 -15.96
N ILE A 25 -14.92 10.94 -14.91
CA ILE A 25 -14.41 10.97 -13.52
C ILE A 25 -13.86 9.60 -13.12
N ILE A 26 -14.62 8.52 -13.27
CA ILE A 26 -14.20 7.17 -12.89
C ILE A 26 -12.91 6.79 -13.62
N ARG A 27 -12.84 7.05 -14.93
CA ARG A 27 -11.63 6.78 -15.72
C ARG A 27 -10.43 7.56 -15.19
N SER A 28 -10.59 8.83 -14.89
CA SER A 28 -9.50 9.68 -14.39
C SER A 28 -8.97 9.19 -13.04
N VAL A 29 -9.86 8.86 -12.11
CA VAL A 29 -9.51 8.35 -10.79
C VAL A 29 -8.79 6.99 -10.89
N VAL A 30 -9.26 6.09 -11.75
CA VAL A 30 -8.59 4.79 -11.95
C VAL A 30 -7.20 4.96 -12.58
N ILE A 31 -7.05 5.86 -13.55
CA ILE A 31 -5.74 6.16 -14.16
C ILE A 31 -4.81 6.76 -13.11
N GLU A 32 -5.29 7.70 -12.29
CA GLU A 32 -4.52 8.30 -11.19
C GLU A 32 -4.05 7.23 -10.22
N ALA A 33 -4.94 6.32 -9.79
CA ALA A 33 -4.59 5.21 -8.90
C ALA A 33 -3.51 4.29 -9.51
N ILE A 34 -3.65 3.92 -10.79
CA ILE A 34 -2.68 3.07 -11.49
C ILE A 34 -1.31 3.74 -11.61
N ILE A 35 -1.25 5.04 -11.89
CA ILE A 35 0.01 5.77 -12.05
C ILE A 35 0.63 6.08 -10.69
N GLY A 36 -0.20 6.37 -9.68
CA GLY A 36 0.23 6.87 -8.38
C GLY A 36 0.61 5.80 -7.35
N HIS A 37 0.19 4.53 -7.53
CA HIS A 37 0.36 3.48 -6.49
C HIS A 37 1.82 3.20 -6.08
N MET A 38 2.78 3.53 -6.94
CA MET A 38 4.22 3.38 -6.66
C MET A 38 4.85 4.62 -5.98
N SER A 39 4.08 5.59 -5.53
CA SER A 39 4.56 6.87 -4.98
C SER A 39 5.41 7.71 -5.94
N SER A 40 5.48 7.36 -7.22
CA SER A 40 6.27 8.05 -8.24
C SER A 40 5.63 9.37 -8.70
N ARG A 41 4.37 9.58 -8.38
CA ARG A 41 3.57 10.75 -8.74
C ARG A 41 2.72 11.19 -7.57
N LYS A 42 2.54 12.50 -7.42
CA LYS A 42 1.57 13.06 -6.48
C LYS A 42 0.17 12.67 -6.91
N ILE A 43 -0.63 12.21 -5.97
CA ILE A 43 -2.02 11.84 -6.13
C ILE A 43 -2.92 12.79 -5.33
N HIS A 44 -4.15 12.96 -5.77
CA HIS A 44 -5.07 13.94 -5.20
C HIS A 44 -6.40 13.32 -4.73
N SER A 45 -6.88 12.27 -5.40
CA SER A 45 -8.13 11.62 -5.02
C SER A 45 -7.93 10.69 -3.82
N THR A 46 -8.94 10.63 -2.95
CA THR A 46 -8.96 9.72 -1.80
C THR A 46 -8.91 8.26 -2.24
N GLU A 47 -9.57 7.93 -3.34
CA GLU A 47 -9.61 6.59 -3.93
C GLU A 47 -8.22 6.13 -4.37
N ALA A 48 -7.48 6.97 -5.08
CA ALA A 48 -6.09 6.69 -5.44
C ALA A 48 -5.20 6.56 -4.19
N GLY A 49 -5.48 7.37 -3.16
CA GLY A 49 -4.83 7.30 -1.86
C GLY A 49 -5.04 5.97 -1.14
N ILE A 50 -6.25 5.43 -1.19
CA ILE A 50 -6.57 4.10 -0.64
C ILE A 50 -5.79 3.01 -1.39
N ILE A 51 -5.72 3.07 -2.72
CA ILE A 51 -4.96 2.10 -3.53
C ILE A 51 -3.46 2.16 -3.20
N LEU A 52 -2.90 3.37 -3.04
CA LEU A 52 -1.51 3.57 -2.65
C LEU A 52 -1.20 2.91 -1.29
N ILE A 53 -2.06 3.10 -0.29
CA ILE A 53 -1.92 2.49 1.04
C ILE A 53 -2.09 0.98 0.96
N ALA A 54 -3.09 0.49 0.22
CA ALA A 54 -3.34 -0.94 0.03
C ALA A 54 -2.14 -1.66 -0.59
N ASP A 55 -1.51 -1.06 -1.62
CA ASP A 55 -0.27 -1.58 -2.20
C ASP A 55 0.89 -1.57 -1.18
N GLY A 56 0.95 -0.55 -0.31
CA GLY A 56 1.90 -0.52 0.82
C GLY A 56 1.69 -1.66 1.82
N CYS A 57 0.45 -2.09 2.03
CA CYS A 57 0.12 -3.21 2.91
C CYS A 57 0.48 -4.57 2.32
N ASP A 58 0.73 -4.69 1.01
CA ASP A 58 1.14 -5.94 0.36
C ASP A 58 2.65 -6.19 0.51
N MET A 59 3.15 -6.24 1.76
CA MET A 59 4.57 -6.38 2.09
C MET A 59 4.90 -7.58 2.98
N THR A 60 4.01 -8.59 3.07
CA THR A 60 4.25 -9.80 3.88
C THR A 60 5.24 -10.77 3.23
N LYS A 61 5.73 -11.73 4.02
CA LYS A 61 6.71 -12.78 3.63
C LYS A 61 6.46 -13.42 2.27
N GLY A 62 5.20 -13.59 1.87
CA GLY A 62 4.83 -14.25 0.60
C GLY A 62 5.19 -13.44 -0.66
N ARG A 63 5.46 -12.14 -0.54
CA ARG A 63 5.84 -11.28 -1.68
C ARG A 63 7.34 -11.30 -1.97
N ALA A 64 8.18 -11.69 -1.03
CA ALA A 64 9.60 -11.89 -1.25
C ALA A 64 9.84 -13.12 -2.14
N ARG A 65 9.58 -13.00 -3.45
CA ARG A 65 9.65 -14.08 -4.44
C ARG A 65 11.05 -14.67 -4.66
N ILE A 66 12.10 -14.10 -4.05
CA ILE A 66 13.47 -14.58 -4.20
C ILE A 66 13.82 -15.34 -2.93
N PRO A 67 14.03 -16.68 -2.98
CA PRO A 67 14.45 -17.45 -1.83
C PRO A 67 15.75 -16.90 -1.26
N LEU A 68 15.83 -16.75 0.07
CA LEU A 68 17.04 -16.34 0.80
C LEU A 68 18.22 -17.27 0.54
N SER A 69 17.96 -18.50 0.05
CA SER A 69 18.95 -19.56 -0.19
C SER A 69 19.86 -19.32 -1.40
N ILE A 70 19.62 -18.32 -2.25
CA ILE A 70 20.37 -18.15 -3.50
C ILE A 70 21.60 -17.26 -3.38
N ASN A 71 21.74 -16.45 -2.33
CA ASN A 71 22.90 -15.57 -2.15
C ASN A 71 23.38 -15.55 -0.68
N THR A 72 24.52 -16.12 -0.42
CA THR A 72 25.16 -16.20 0.91
C THR A 72 25.99 -14.95 1.27
N THR A 73 26.20 -14.02 0.36
CA THR A 73 26.95 -12.77 0.63
C THR A 73 26.00 -11.57 0.73
N PRO A 74 25.93 -10.87 1.89
CA PRO A 74 25.12 -9.68 2.06
C PRO A 74 25.54 -8.57 1.08
N ARG A 75 24.56 -7.99 0.35
CA ARG A 75 24.74 -6.82 -0.51
C ARG A 75 23.91 -5.65 0.01
N VAL A 76 24.31 -4.42 -0.42
CA VAL A 76 23.61 -3.16 -0.12
C VAL A 76 22.20 -3.23 -0.66
N GLY A 77 21.25 -3.71 -0.39
CA GLY A 77 19.87 -3.93 -0.87
C GLY A 77 19.21 -5.15 -0.26
N ASP A 78 19.99 -5.96 0.46
CA ASP A 78 19.45 -7.15 1.13
C ASP A 78 18.58 -6.78 2.33
N ILE A 79 18.75 -5.57 2.90
CA ILE A 79 17.93 -5.11 4.03
C ILE A 79 16.44 -5.12 3.70
N HIS A 80 16.04 -4.76 2.47
CA HIS A 80 14.65 -4.82 2.04
C HIS A 80 14.09 -6.25 2.02
N LYS A 81 14.93 -7.24 1.71
CA LYS A 81 14.52 -8.65 1.74
C LYS A 81 14.37 -9.14 3.18
N TYR A 82 15.33 -8.79 4.05
CA TYR A 82 15.29 -9.21 5.45
C TYR A 82 14.12 -8.55 6.17
N SER A 83 13.90 -7.25 5.96
CA SER A 83 12.81 -6.50 6.57
C SER A 83 11.43 -6.99 6.10
N ALA A 84 11.26 -7.26 4.79
CA ALA A 84 10.01 -7.82 4.27
C ALA A 84 9.73 -9.23 4.82
N ASN A 85 10.78 -10.07 4.99
CA ASN A 85 10.65 -11.39 5.59
C ASN A 85 10.32 -11.37 7.09
N ALA A 86 10.60 -10.26 7.77
CA ALA A 86 10.24 -10.09 9.17
C ALA A 86 8.75 -9.77 9.37
N ILE A 87 8.04 -9.31 8.36
CA ILE A 87 6.60 -8.99 8.47
C ILE A 87 5.79 -10.29 8.47
N ASN A 88 5.21 -10.62 9.61
CA ASN A 88 4.38 -11.82 9.76
C ASN A 88 2.96 -11.62 9.25
N ARG A 89 2.35 -10.48 9.62
CA ARG A 89 0.95 -10.22 9.32
C ARG A 89 0.66 -8.73 9.29
N ILE A 90 -0.27 -8.35 8.41
CA ILE A 90 -0.92 -7.04 8.40
C ILE A 90 -2.40 -7.26 8.60
N ARG A 91 -2.99 -6.49 9.52
CA ARG A 91 -4.43 -6.47 9.79
C ARG A 91 -4.99 -5.10 9.51
N ILE A 92 -6.09 -5.06 8.80
CA ILE A 92 -6.88 -3.85 8.56
C ILE A 92 -8.19 -4.02 9.34
N GLN A 93 -8.47 -3.10 10.24
CA GLN A 93 -9.57 -3.18 11.18
C GLN A 93 -10.21 -1.81 11.33
N HIS A 94 -11.36 -1.75 12.02
CA HIS A 94 -11.93 -0.49 12.50
C HIS A 94 -10.99 0.11 13.56
N GLY A 95 -10.65 1.37 13.39
CA GLY A 95 -9.79 2.08 14.34
C GLY A 95 -10.56 2.70 15.50
N GLN A 96 -9.83 3.17 16.50
CA GLN A 96 -10.38 3.84 17.68
C GLN A 96 -10.32 5.35 17.56
N ARG A 97 -9.23 5.87 17.00
CA ARG A 97 -8.97 7.30 16.83
C ARG A 97 -9.31 7.77 15.42
N LYS A 98 -9.10 6.90 14.42
CA LYS A 98 -9.43 7.13 13.03
C LYS A 98 -10.22 5.93 12.48
N PRO A 99 -10.98 6.09 11.39
CA PRO A 99 -11.84 5.01 10.88
C PRO A 99 -11.12 3.70 10.56
N ILE A 100 -9.87 3.78 10.09
CA ILE A 100 -9.10 2.62 9.62
C ILE A 100 -7.88 2.45 10.51
N LYS A 101 -7.74 1.28 11.12
CA LYS A 101 -6.54 0.85 11.84
C LYS A 101 -5.77 -0.17 11.02
N ILE A 102 -4.51 0.12 10.75
CA ILE A 102 -3.55 -0.83 10.17
C ILE A 102 -2.61 -1.26 11.29
N SER A 103 -2.57 -2.57 11.56
CA SER A 103 -1.68 -3.17 12.54
C SER A 103 -0.73 -4.13 11.85
N VAL A 104 0.57 -3.95 12.08
CA VAL A 104 1.63 -4.78 11.51
C VAL A 104 2.30 -5.56 12.62
N GLU A 105 2.29 -6.89 12.49
CA GLU A 105 2.97 -7.84 13.37
C GLU A 105 4.25 -8.34 12.68
N MET A 106 5.37 -8.31 13.38
CA MET A 106 6.65 -8.71 12.84
C MET A 106 7.42 -9.65 13.79
N SER A 107 8.32 -10.45 13.25
CA SER A 107 9.13 -11.40 14.01
C SER A 107 10.43 -10.81 14.55
N ALA A 108 10.87 -9.65 14.08
CA ALA A 108 12.12 -9.00 14.47
C ALA A 108 12.10 -7.51 14.11
N ASP A 109 12.92 -6.72 14.82
CA ASP A 109 13.06 -5.26 14.67
C ASP A 109 13.41 -4.79 13.27
N VAL A 110 14.10 -5.62 12.48
CA VAL A 110 14.43 -5.29 11.09
C VAL A 110 13.16 -5.01 10.25
N GLY A 111 12.00 -5.51 10.68
CA GLY A 111 10.70 -5.22 10.06
C GLY A 111 10.30 -3.75 10.14
N PHE A 112 10.76 -3.00 11.15
CA PHE A 112 10.49 -1.57 11.26
C PHE A 112 11.01 -0.78 10.06
N PHE A 113 12.13 -1.18 9.48
CA PHE A 113 12.65 -0.59 8.26
C PHE A 113 11.61 -0.65 7.11
N GLN A 114 10.95 -1.79 6.94
CA GLN A 114 9.91 -1.94 5.91
C GLN A 114 8.69 -1.06 6.20
N ILE A 115 8.34 -0.88 7.49
CA ILE A 115 7.26 0.01 7.87
C ILE A 115 7.60 1.46 7.50
N GLU A 116 8.77 1.93 7.90
CA GLU A 116 9.18 3.34 7.76
C GLU A 116 9.41 3.72 6.30
N GLU A 117 10.15 2.89 5.55
CA GLU A 117 10.52 3.19 4.16
C GLU A 117 9.40 2.94 3.16
N VAL A 118 8.48 2.01 3.44
CA VAL A 118 7.45 1.62 2.46
C VAL A 118 6.06 2.05 2.92
N LEU A 119 5.54 1.48 3.99
CA LEU A 119 4.14 1.67 4.37
C LEU A 119 3.88 3.09 4.88
N PHE A 120 4.70 3.56 5.83
CA PHE A 120 4.55 4.89 6.41
C PHE A 120 4.68 5.99 5.34
N THR A 121 5.67 5.88 4.47
CA THR A 121 5.89 6.82 3.36
C THR A 121 4.68 6.89 2.43
N LYS A 122 4.06 5.76 2.11
CA LYS A 122 2.84 5.70 1.29
C LYS A 122 1.63 6.30 2.01
N ILE A 123 1.46 6.00 3.31
CA ILE A 123 0.38 6.60 4.10
C ILE A 123 0.59 8.12 4.20
N ASP A 124 1.82 8.56 4.50
CA ASP A 124 2.14 9.98 4.69
C ASP A 124 1.89 10.83 3.44
N SER A 125 2.20 10.28 2.27
CA SER A 125 1.96 10.95 0.98
C SER A 125 0.51 10.82 0.46
N SER A 126 -0.33 10.02 1.12
CA SER A 126 -1.69 9.73 0.67
C SER A 126 -2.70 10.79 1.13
N PRO A 127 -3.64 11.23 0.27
CA PRO A 127 -4.81 12.01 0.67
C PRO A 127 -5.69 11.27 1.70
N ALA A 128 -5.62 9.94 1.76
CA ALA A 128 -6.36 9.12 2.72
C ALA A 128 -5.70 9.02 4.10
N LYS A 129 -4.51 9.62 4.33
CA LYS A 129 -3.77 9.63 5.61
C LYS A 129 -4.65 10.00 6.81
N GLN A 130 -5.52 10.98 6.64
CA GLN A 130 -6.39 11.48 7.70
C GLN A 130 -7.34 10.39 8.28
N TYR A 131 -7.61 9.33 7.53
CA TYR A 131 -8.50 8.24 7.90
C TYR A 131 -7.79 7.03 8.50
N VAL A 132 -6.45 7.03 8.53
CA VAL A 132 -5.65 5.85 8.89
C VAL A 132 -4.84 6.09 10.15
N GLU A 133 -4.91 5.15 11.10
CA GLU A 133 -3.98 4.99 12.21
C GLU A 133 -3.11 3.76 11.97
N LEU A 134 -1.80 3.88 12.23
CA LEU A 134 -0.81 2.83 11.98
C LEU A 134 -0.14 2.41 13.28
N TYR A 135 -0.16 1.12 13.55
CA TYR A 135 0.53 0.48 14.65
C TYR A 135 1.45 -0.64 14.12
N ALA A 136 2.63 -0.75 14.69
CA ALA A 136 3.55 -1.83 14.36
C ALA A 136 4.29 -2.30 15.61
N GLY A 137 4.51 -3.62 15.72
CA GLY A 137 5.21 -4.21 16.84
C GLY A 137 5.76 -5.60 16.54
N VAL A 138 6.78 -6.00 17.31
CA VAL A 138 7.32 -7.35 17.30
C VAL A 138 6.38 -8.27 18.09
N ASP A 139 6.26 -9.51 17.65
CA ASP A 139 5.41 -10.50 18.30
C ASP A 139 5.75 -10.63 19.80
N GLY A 140 4.75 -10.41 20.65
CA GLY A 140 4.90 -10.45 22.13
C GLY A 140 5.27 -9.11 22.77
N GLU A 141 5.49 -8.06 22.00
CA GLU A 141 5.80 -6.71 22.50
C GLU A 141 4.64 -5.74 22.27
N GLU A 142 4.69 -4.60 22.99
CA GLU A 142 3.69 -3.53 22.79
C GLU A 142 3.90 -2.84 21.44
N ALA A 143 2.81 -2.72 20.67
CA ALA A 143 2.87 -2.10 19.36
C ALA A 143 3.09 -0.59 19.45
N LYS A 144 4.07 -0.07 18.71
CA LYS A 144 4.36 1.35 18.55
C LYS A 144 3.29 2.00 17.66
N CYS A 145 2.75 3.15 18.10
CA CYS A 145 1.87 3.99 17.30
C CYS A 145 2.70 4.91 16.41
N TYR A 146 2.46 4.90 15.10
CA TYR A 146 3.12 5.76 14.12
C TYR A 146 2.24 6.95 13.70
N LEU A 147 0.89 6.78 13.72
CA LEU A 147 -0.07 7.81 13.28
C LEU A 147 -1.33 7.80 14.16
#